data_c078d55e2fae3d080e8ba57a8f115f09
#
_entry.id   c078d55e2fae3d080e8ba57a8f115f09
#
_cell.length_a   1.000
_cell.length_b   1.000
_cell.length_c   1.000
_cell.angle_alpha   90.00
_cell.angle_beta   90.00
_cell.angle_gamma   90.00
#
_symmetry.space_group_name_H-M   'P 1'
#
loop_
_entity.id
_entity.type
_entity.pdbx_description
1 polymer ?
#
loop_
_entity_poly.entity_id
_entity_poly.type
_entity_poly.pdbx_seq_one_letter_code
_entity_poly.pdbx_strand_id
1 'polypeptide(L)'
;MRVLIIEDEEKTADYLHRGLTEQGYTVDLARDGVEGLHLALESDYAVIVLDVMLPGLDGFGVLRALRARKQTPVIMLTARERVEDRIKGLRDGADDYLGKPFSFLELVA
;
A
#
# COMPACT_ATOMS: atom_id res chain seq x y z
N MET A 1 -6.91 -14.85 -3.72
CA MET A 1 -5.69 -14.02 -3.57
C MET A 1 -5.90 -13.03 -2.44
N ARG A 2 -4.88 -12.85 -1.64
CA ARG A 2 -4.93 -11.94 -0.49
C ARG A 2 -4.24 -10.63 -0.80
N VAL A 3 -4.87 -9.54 -0.39
CA VAL A 3 -4.36 -8.18 -0.57
C VAL A 3 -4.28 -7.53 0.81
N LEU A 4 -3.18 -6.83 1.08
CA LEU A 4 -3.04 -6.04 2.30
C LEU A 4 -3.17 -4.56 1.94
N ILE A 5 -4.01 -3.85 2.68
CA ILE A 5 -4.14 -2.41 2.57
C ILE A 5 -3.56 -1.79 3.83
N ILE A 6 -2.61 -0.87 3.67
CA ILE A 6 -2.03 -0.12 4.79
C ILE A 6 -2.38 1.35 4.58
N GLU A 7 -3.42 1.81 5.27
CA GLU A 7 -4.01 3.13 5.07
C GLU A 7 -4.71 3.58 6.35
N ASP A 8 -4.39 4.77 6.84
CA ASP A 8 -4.98 5.32 8.07
C ASP A 8 -6.24 6.16 7.82
N GLU A 9 -6.45 6.65 6.60
CA GLU A 9 -7.65 7.42 6.27
C GLU A 9 -8.83 6.49 6.08
N GLU A 10 -9.83 6.63 6.95
CA GLU A 10 -10.97 5.71 6.99
C GLU A 10 -11.71 5.61 5.67
N LYS A 11 -12.01 6.73 5.03
CA LYS A 11 -12.76 6.72 3.77
C LYS A 11 -12.02 6.02 2.65
N THR A 12 -10.73 6.27 2.52
CA THR A 12 -9.91 5.62 1.50
C THR A 12 -9.78 4.13 1.79
N ALA A 13 -9.56 3.76 3.05
CA ALA A 13 -9.45 2.36 3.45
C ALA A 13 -10.76 1.61 3.14
N ASP A 14 -11.91 2.20 3.48
CA ASP A 14 -13.21 1.59 3.21
C ASP A 14 -13.47 1.44 1.72
N TYR A 15 -13.14 2.45 0.94
CA TYR A 15 -13.31 2.43 -0.51
C TYR A 15 -12.48 1.28 -1.13
N LEU A 16 -11.23 1.18 -0.74
CA LEU A 16 -10.33 0.12 -1.25
C LEU A 16 -10.79 -1.27 -0.80
N HIS A 17 -11.13 -1.39 0.48
CA HIS A 17 -11.57 -2.66 1.04
C HIS A 17 -12.80 -3.18 0.30
N ARG A 18 -13.80 -2.32 0.13
CA ARG A 18 -15.04 -2.68 -0.55
C ARG A 18 -14.79 -3.06 -2.01
N GLY A 19 -14.05 -2.22 -2.73
CA GLY A 19 -13.79 -2.45 -4.14
C GLY A 19 -13.02 -3.74 -4.40
N LEU A 20 -11.98 -4.00 -3.63
CA LEU A 20 -11.17 -5.20 -3.79
C LEU A 20 -11.93 -6.46 -3.36
N THR A 21 -12.73 -6.36 -2.31
CA THR A 21 -13.59 -7.47 -1.88
C THR A 21 -14.60 -7.82 -2.97
N GLU A 22 -15.18 -6.83 -3.62
CA GLU A 22 -16.12 -7.04 -4.73
C GLU A 22 -15.46 -7.71 -5.92
N GLN A 23 -14.15 -7.52 -6.10
CA GLN A 23 -13.40 -8.18 -7.16
C GLN A 23 -12.96 -9.61 -6.79
N GLY A 24 -13.35 -10.09 -5.62
CA GLY A 24 -13.07 -11.45 -5.19
C GLY A 24 -11.80 -11.64 -4.39
N TYR A 25 -11.12 -10.57 -4.00
CA TYR A 25 -9.92 -10.68 -3.16
C TYR A 25 -10.29 -10.81 -1.69
N THR A 26 -9.44 -11.53 -0.94
CA THR A 26 -9.49 -11.51 0.51
C THR A 26 -8.62 -10.35 0.98
N VAL A 27 -9.19 -9.41 1.73
CA VAL A 27 -8.54 -8.15 2.06
C VAL A 27 -8.28 -8.05 3.55
N ASP A 28 -7.01 -7.79 3.91
CA ASP A 28 -6.63 -7.43 5.28
C ASP A 28 -6.32 -5.93 5.30
N LEU A 29 -6.61 -5.28 6.41
CA LEU A 29 -6.44 -3.84 6.56
C LEU A 29 -5.61 -3.52 7.80
N ALA A 30 -4.57 -2.70 7.63
CA ALA A 30 -3.80 -2.14 8.72
C ALA A 30 -3.91 -0.61 8.67
N ARG A 31 -3.97 0.02 9.83
CA ARG A 31 -4.19 1.46 9.95
C ARG A 31 -2.93 2.26 10.23
N ASP A 32 -1.81 1.60 10.45
CA ASP A 32 -0.52 2.26 10.67
C ASP A 32 0.62 1.43 10.08
N GLY A 33 1.78 2.06 10.00
CA GLY A 33 2.93 1.42 9.35
C GLY A 33 3.50 0.24 10.12
N VAL A 34 3.48 0.29 11.44
CA VAL A 34 4.04 -0.79 12.27
C VAL A 34 3.18 -2.05 12.13
N GLU A 35 1.87 -1.92 12.29
CA GLU A 35 0.95 -3.04 12.10
C GLU A 35 1.02 -3.56 10.66
N GLY A 36 1.04 -2.65 9.69
CA GLY A 36 1.12 -3.01 8.28
C GLY A 36 2.36 -3.81 7.95
N LEU A 37 3.51 -3.37 8.44
CA LEU A 37 4.76 -4.09 8.22
C LEU A 37 4.72 -5.48 8.88
N HIS A 38 4.19 -5.57 10.09
CA HIS A 38 4.05 -6.84 10.79
C HIS A 38 3.24 -7.84 9.96
N LEU A 39 2.06 -7.41 9.48
CA LEU A 39 1.22 -8.28 8.64
C LEU A 39 1.92 -8.65 7.33
N ALA A 40 2.58 -7.68 6.70
CA ALA A 40 3.28 -7.91 5.43
C ALA A 40 4.38 -8.96 5.57
N LEU A 41 5.08 -8.98 6.69
CA LEU A 41 6.14 -9.95 6.94
C LEU A 41 5.62 -11.32 7.36
N GLU A 42 4.50 -11.35 8.10
CA GLU A 42 3.94 -12.59 8.64
C GLU A 42 3.18 -13.42 7.61
N SER A 43 2.59 -12.78 6.60
CA SER A 43 1.73 -13.46 5.63
C SER A 43 2.17 -13.16 4.21
N ASP A 44 1.77 -14.02 3.28
CA ASP A 44 2.05 -13.82 1.86
C ASP A 44 0.85 -13.15 1.20
N TYR A 45 1.11 -12.01 0.58
CA TYR A 45 0.10 -11.23 -0.14
C TYR A 45 0.42 -11.20 -1.62
N ALA A 46 -0.64 -11.16 -2.43
CA ALA A 46 -0.48 -11.00 -3.87
C ALA A 46 -0.01 -9.58 -4.19
N VAL A 47 -0.49 -8.60 -3.41
CA VAL A 47 -0.09 -7.21 -3.55
C VAL A 47 -0.37 -6.47 -2.24
N ILE A 48 0.43 -5.44 -1.97
CA ILE A 48 0.24 -4.54 -0.83
C ILE A 48 -0.05 -3.15 -1.39
N VAL A 49 -1.16 -2.55 -0.94
CA VAL A 49 -1.50 -1.17 -1.24
C VAL A 49 -1.08 -0.34 -0.04
N LEU A 50 -0.14 0.57 -0.22
CA LEU A 50 0.58 1.23 0.87
C LEU A 50 0.51 2.75 0.73
N ASP A 51 -0.06 3.42 1.72
CA ASP A 51 -0.05 4.87 1.77
C ASP A 51 1.32 5.37 2.23
N VAL A 52 1.78 6.47 1.66
CA VAL A 52 3.03 7.12 2.08
C VAL A 52 2.86 7.79 3.45
N MET A 53 1.73 8.47 3.65
CA MET A 53 1.46 9.26 4.85
C MET A 53 0.79 8.43 5.93
N LEU A 54 1.58 7.75 6.75
CA LEU A 54 1.08 6.89 7.82
C LEU A 54 1.61 7.36 9.18
N PRO A 55 0.81 7.21 10.25
CA PRO A 55 1.33 7.48 11.59
C PRO A 55 2.37 6.44 12.00
N GLY A 56 3.29 6.86 12.84
CA GLY A 56 4.39 6.01 13.30
C GLY A 56 5.43 5.81 12.20
N LEU A 57 5.50 4.63 11.63
CA LEU A 57 6.40 4.32 10.52
C LEU A 57 5.71 4.69 9.20
N ASP A 58 6.27 5.62 8.44
CA ASP A 58 5.64 6.05 7.18
C ASP A 58 5.80 4.99 6.07
N GLY A 59 5.12 5.22 4.94
CA GLY A 59 5.09 4.25 3.85
C GLY A 59 6.46 3.94 3.27
N PHE A 60 7.35 4.92 3.16
CA PHE A 60 8.71 4.67 2.68
C PHE A 60 9.48 3.78 3.66
N GLY A 61 9.30 4.02 4.96
CA GLY A 61 9.91 3.18 5.99
C GLY A 61 9.42 1.74 5.94
N VAL A 62 8.11 1.56 5.77
CA VAL A 62 7.51 0.23 5.60
C VAL A 62 8.11 -0.48 4.38
N LEU A 63 8.18 0.23 3.25
CA LEU A 63 8.69 -0.34 2.01
C LEU A 63 10.14 -0.80 2.15
N ARG A 64 11.00 0.05 2.72
CA ARG A 64 12.41 -0.31 2.90
C ARG A 64 12.58 -1.52 3.80
N ALA A 65 11.85 -1.57 4.93
CA ALA A 65 11.91 -2.69 5.84
C ALA A 65 11.38 -3.98 5.20
N LEU A 66 10.32 -3.88 4.40
CA LEU A 66 9.77 -5.02 3.68
C LEU A 66 10.78 -5.55 2.66
N ARG A 67 11.40 -4.66 1.88
CA ARG A 67 12.34 -5.05 0.82
C ARG A 67 13.61 -5.69 1.33
N ALA A 68 13.95 -5.49 2.59
CA ALA A 68 15.06 -6.19 3.22
C ALA A 68 14.78 -7.70 3.34
N ARG A 69 13.52 -8.13 3.25
CA ARG A 69 13.11 -9.51 3.52
C ARG A 69 12.24 -10.15 2.44
N LYS A 70 11.46 -9.35 1.69
CA LYS A 70 10.49 -9.86 0.71
C LYS A 70 10.41 -8.99 -0.53
N GLN A 71 9.96 -9.59 -1.62
CA GLN A 71 9.72 -8.89 -2.88
C GLN A 71 8.23 -8.85 -3.23
N THR A 72 7.36 -8.86 -2.23
CA THR A 72 5.91 -8.74 -2.43
C THR A 72 5.59 -7.49 -3.26
N PRO A 73 4.76 -7.59 -4.31
CA PRO A 73 4.38 -6.41 -5.10
C PRO A 73 3.74 -5.34 -4.24
N VAL A 74 4.17 -4.08 -4.42
CA VAL A 74 3.69 -2.93 -3.66
C VAL A 74 3.28 -1.82 -4.60
N ILE A 75 2.05 -1.30 -4.41
CA ILE A 75 1.57 -0.10 -5.06
C ILE A 75 1.46 0.98 -3.98
N MET A 76 2.20 2.07 -4.14
CA MET A 76 2.11 3.17 -3.19
C MET A 76 1.02 4.15 -3.60
N LEU A 77 0.23 4.59 -2.63
CA LEU A 77 -0.82 5.59 -2.81
C LEU A 77 -0.51 6.80 -1.96
N THR A 78 -0.73 8.00 -2.49
CA THR A 78 -0.51 9.20 -1.69
C THR A 78 -1.14 10.44 -2.31
N ALA A 79 -1.50 11.41 -1.45
CA ALA A 79 -1.82 12.76 -1.88
C ALA A 79 -0.56 13.54 -2.26
N ARG A 80 0.64 13.02 -1.97
CA ARG A 80 1.92 13.65 -2.30
C ARG A 80 2.36 13.21 -3.68
N GLU A 81 1.95 13.97 -4.71
CA GLU A 81 2.32 13.67 -6.09
C GLU A 81 3.49 14.50 -6.57
N ARG A 82 4.56 14.52 -5.82
CA ARG A 82 5.80 15.14 -6.28
C ARG A 82 6.61 14.14 -7.06
N VAL A 83 7.30 14.63 -8.08
CA VAL A 83 8.19 13.79 -8.88
C VAL A 83 9.25 13.13 -7.98
N GLU A 84 9.80 13.88 -7.02
CA GLU A 84 10.80 13.37 -6.09
C GLU A 84 10.25 12.22 -5.25
N ASP A 85 9.01 12.32 -4.77
CA ASP A 85 8.40 11.27 -3.95
C ASP A 85 8.12 10.03 -4.78
N ARG A 86 7.69 10.21 -6.03
CA ARG A 86 7.46 9.09 -6.93
C ARG A 86 8.77 8.36 -7.25
N ILE A 87 9.82 9.12 -7.55
CA ILE A 87 11.15 8.55 -7.81
C ILE A 87 11.66 7.80 -6.57
N LYS A 88 11.48 8.39 -5.40
CA LYS A 88 11.91 7.76 -4.15
C LYS A 88 11.17 6.43 -3.92
N GLY A 89 9.85 6.40 -4.12
CA GLY A 89 9.07 5.18 -3.95
C GLY A 89 9.53 4.08 -4.90
N LEU A 90 9.69 4.39 -6.16
CA LEU A 90 10.15 3.43 -7.15
C LEU A 90 11.57 2.97 -6.89
N ARG A 91 12.45 3.89 -6.48
CA ARG A 91 13.84 3.57 -6.12
C ARG A 91 13.90 2.65 -4.89
N ASP A 92 13.04 2.89 -3.90
CA ASP A 92 12.98 2.06 -2.69
C ASP A 92 12.30 0.71 -2.94
N GLY A 93 11.80 0.47 -4.14
CA GLY A 93 11.34 -0.84 -4.55
C GLY A 93 9.84 -1.01 -4.71
N ALA A 94 9.07 0.09 -4.78
CA ALA A 94 7.65 -0.01 -5.12
C ALA A 94 7.50 -0.40 -6.59
N ASP A 95 6.48 -1.21 -6.88
CA ASP A 95 6.20 -1.64 -8.25
C ASP A 95 5.40 -0.60 -9.01
N ASP A 96 4.65 0.22 -8.29
CA ASP A 96 3.89 1.31 -8.90
C ASP A 96 3.61 2.39 -7.85
N TYR A 97 3.13 3.54 -8.32
CA TYR A 97 2.90 4.70 -7.49
C TYR A 97 1.72 5.51 -8.04
N LEU A 98 0.64 5.59 -7.28
CA LEU A 98 -0.56 6.32 -7.70
C LEU A 98 -0.84 7.50 -6.77
N GLY A 99 -1.19 8.64 -7.35
CA GLY A 99 -1.61 9.81 -6.59
C GLY A 99 -3.08 9.77 -6.24
N LYS A 100 -3.45 10.34 -5.11
CA LYS A 100 -4.85 10.56 -4.74
C LYS A 100 -5.29 11.91 -5.30
N PRO A 101 -6.53 12.05 -5.76
CA PRO A 101 -7.53 11.00 -5.92
C PRO A 101 -7.23 10.10 -7.11
N PHE A 102 -7.61 8.85 -7.02
CA PHE A 102 -7.44 7.88 -8.11
C PHE A 102 -8.73 7.11 -8.31
N SER A 103 -8.90 6.54 -9.51
CA SER A 103 -10.03 5.66 -9.77
C SER A 103 -9.67 4.22 -9.39
N PHE A 104 -10.68 3.44 -9.03
CA PHE A 104 -10.46 2.03 -8.75
C PHE A 104 -9.90 1.29 -9.97
N LEU A 105 -10.27 1.73 -11.16
CA LEU A 105 -9.77 1.14 -12.41
C LEU A 105 -8.26 1.32 -12.56
N GLU A 106 -7.71 2.45 -12.11
CA GLU A 106 -6.27 2.65 -12.13
C GLU A 106 -5.55 1.66 -11.22
N LEU A 107 -6.14 1.40 -10.05
CA LEU A 107 -5.54 0.49 -9.07
C LEU A 107 -5.49 -0.95 -9.59
N VAL A 108 -6.56 -1.43 -10.21
CA VAL A 108 -6.63 -2.82 -10.66
C VAL A 108 -5.93 -3.05 -12.00
N ALA A 109 -5.60 -1.97 -12.67
CA ALA A 109 -4.81 -2.08 -13.90
C ALA A 109 -3.34 -2.24 -13.57
#